data_eff6df8eb732c0468c50aa280c7629e4
#
_entry.id   eff6df8eb732c0468c50aa280c7629e4
#
_cell.length_a   1.000
_cell.length_b   1.000
_cell.length_c   1.000
_cell.angle_alpha   90.00
_cell.angle_beta   90.00
_cell.angle_gamma   90.00
#
_symmetry.space_group_name_H-M   'P 1'
#
loop_
_entity.id
_entity.type
_entity.pdbx_description
1 polymer ?
#
loop_
_entity_poly.entity_id
_entity_poly.type
_entity_poly.pdbx_seq_one_letter_code
_entity_poly.pdbx_strand_id
1 'polypeptide(L)'
;PRHRYVDFNQGVDARLFTEENVKQLSRIAIRPLRIAFDNIKTEAQYTRAIEMSSKVGLKDFSNYLLYNFDDHPDDLYHRLRINVELCDRLNVSIYSFPMKYHPIRRTEDMDEDYSHNRDYIGKYWNRKYIRAIQAVLNSTKGKIGKGTSFFMKAFGENIEEYHKLLEMPETMIIYRYFFEWLGLENGGKKTAIEILGNDSICNAR
;
A
#
# COMPACT_ATOMS: atom_id res chain seq x y z
N PRO A 1 3.27 -31.38 14.91
CA PRO A 1 4.44 -30.87 14.18
C PRO A 1 4.22 -29.39 13.86
N ARG A 2 5.21 -28.54 14.17
CA ARG A 2 5.16 -27.12 13.78
C ARG A 2 5.38 -27.09 12.27
N HIS A 3 4.39 -26.63 11.49
CA HIS A 3 4.56 -26.37 10.07
C HIS A 3 5.57 -25.23 9.91
N ARG A 4 6.67 -25.49 9.21
CA ARG A 4 7.64 -24.45 8.85
C ARG A 4 7.36 -24.05 7.41
N TYR A 5 7.25 -22.74 7.20
CA TYR A 5 7.09 -22.17 5.87
C TYR A 5 8.39 -21.54 5.39
N VAL A 6 8.56 -21.53 4.09
CA VAL A 6 9.64 -20.80 3.40
C VAL A 6 9.10 -19.42 3.00
N ASP A 7 9.87 -18.39 3.26
CA ASP A 7 9.58 -17.03 2.85
C ASP A 7 10.79 -16.45 2.08
N PHE A 8 10.59 -16.13 0.81
CA PHE A 8 11.57 -15.41 0.01
C PHE A 8 11.42 -13.92 0.28
N ASN A 9 11.96 -13.46 1.39
CA ASN A 9 11.73 -12.14 1.97
C ASN A 9 12.00 -10.96 1.03
N GLN A 10 12.92 -11.11 0.06
CA GLN A 10 13.23 -10.07 -0.94
C GLN A 10 12.22 -10.03 -2.10
N GLY A 11 11.36 -11.05 -2.21
CA GLY A 11 10.44 -11.20 -3.32
C GLY A 11 11.08 -11.80 -4.57
N VAL A 12 10.22 -12.26 -5.47
CA VAL A 12 10.60 -12.85 -6.76
C VAL A 12 10.17 -11.88 -7.88
N ASP A 13 10.98 -11.75 -8.89
CA ASP A 13 10.67 -10.93 -10.07
C ASP A 13 9.56 -11.60 -10.90
N ALA A 14 8.43 -10.91 -11.08
CA ALA A 14 7.29 -11.39 -11.84
C ALA A 14 7.63 -11.79 -13.29
N ARG A 15 8.65 -11.17 -13.87
CA ARG A 15 9.10 -11.43 -15.25
C ARG A 15 9.74 -12.82 -15.42
N LEU A 16 10.21 -13.40 -14.33
CA LEU A 16 10.87 -14.73 -14.32
C LEU A 16 9.88 -15.88 -14.12
N PHE A 17 8.58 -15.61 -13.97
CA PHE A 17 7.59 -16.65 -13.78
C PHE A 17 7.32 -17.40 -15.07
N THR A 18 7.60 -18.71 -15.03
CA THR A 18 7.25 -19.70 -16.04
C THR A 18 6.40 -20.78 -15.40
N GLU A 19 5.69 -21.57 -16.20
CA GLU A 19 4.92 -22.72 -15.67
C GLU A 19 5.80 -23.70 -14.90
N GLU A 20 7.02 -23.93 -15.38
CA GLU A 20 7.98 -24.81 -14.71
C GLU A 20 8.39 -24.26 -13.35
N ASN A 21 8.78 -22.98 -13.26
CA ASN A 21 9.18 -22.35 -12.01
C ASN A 21 8.04 -22.37 -10.99
N VAL A 22 6.82 -22.05 -11.42
CA VAL A 22 5.63 -22.04 -10.56
C VAL A 22 5.31 -23.44 -10.04
N LYS A 23 5.45 -24.48 -10.89
CA LYS A 23 5.30 -25.86 -10.49
C LYS A 23 6.35 -26.29 -9.45
N GLN A 24 7.59 -25.82 -9.57
CA GLN A 24 8.62 -26.07 -8.56
C GLN A 24 8.28 -25.37 -7.23
N LEU A 25 7.84 -24.10 -7.29
CA LEU A 25 7.42 -23.34 -6.10
C LEU A 25 6.25 -24.02 -5.37
N SER A 26 5.31 -24.66 -6.09
CA SER A 26 4.18 -25.35 -5.47
C SER A 26 4.55 -26.62 -4.71
N ARG A 27 5.77 -27.15 -4.92
CA ARG A 27 6.28 -28.34 -4.20
C ARG A 27 6.90 -28.01 -2.85
N ILE A 28 7.12 -26.75 -2.55
CA ILE A 28 7.69 -26.29 -1.28
C ILE A 28 6.62 -25.58 -0.45
N ALA A 29 6.76 -25.63 0.87
CA ALA A 29 5.83 -24.96 1.79
C ALA A 29 6.10 -23.43 1.84
N ILE A 30 5.93 -22.75 0.70
CA ILE A 30 6.12 -21.31 0.60
C ILE A 30 4.88 -20.55 1.11
N ARG A 31 5.09 -19.58 2.01
CA ARG A 31 4.00 -18.78 2.56
C ARG A 31 4.53 -17.53 3.29
N PRO A 32 4.27 -16.33 2.80
CA PRO A 32 3.63 -16.02 1.52
C PRO A 32 4.60 -16.19 0.34
N LEU A 33 4.08 -16.35 -0.88
CA LEU A 33 4.86 -16.14 -2.08
C LEU A 33 4.93 -14.62 -2.34
N ARG A 34 6.14 -14.07 -2.20
CA ARG A 34 6.36 -12.63 -2.45
C ARG A 34 6.73 -12.39 -3.89
N ILE A 35 5.99 -11.50 -4.55
CA ILE A 35 6.22 -11.11 -5.95
C ILE A 35 6.34 -9.60 -6.02
N ALA A 36 7.44 -9.09 -6.59
CA ALA A 36 7.67 -7.67 -6.72
C ALA A 36 6.68 -7.00 -7.68
N PHE A 37 6.14 -5.84 -7.29
CA PHE A 37 5.25 -5.02 -8.12
C PHE A 37 5.55 -3.53 -7.92
N ASP A 38 6.79 -3.14 -8.19
CA ASP A 38 7.29 -1.78 -7.95
C ASP A 38 6.92 -0.77 -9.03
N ASN A 39 6.52 -1.23 -10.21
CA ASN A 39 6.17 -0.36 -11.34
C ASN A 39 4.91 -0.86 -12.05
N ILE A 40 3.99 0.06 -12.34
CA ILE A 40 2.73 -0.24 -13.05
C ILE A 40 2.98 -0.86 -14.44
N LYS A 41 4.08 -0.52 -15.10
CA LYS A 41 4.45 -1.11 -16.40
C LYS A 41 4.63 -2.62 -16.36
N THR A 42 4.81 -3.22 -15.19
CA THR A 42 4.93 -4.68 -15.02
C THR A 42 3.61 -5.35 -14.64
N GLU A 43 2.48 -4.66 -14.76
CA GLU A 43 1.15 -5.16 -14.41
C GLU A 43 0.83 -6.50 -15.08
N ALA A 44 1.04 -6.60 -16.40
CA ALA A 44 0.72 -7.81 -17.15
C ALA A 44 1.54 -9.02 -16.65
N GLN A 45 2.83 -8.83 -16.39
CA GLN A 45 3.71 -9.88 -15.86
C GLN A 45 3.31 -10.26 -14.43
N TYR A 46 3.03 -9.26 -13.59
CA TYR A 46 2.61 -9.46 -12.22
C TYR A 46 1.28 -10.23 -12.13
N THR A 47 0.26 -9.78 -12.86
CA THR A 47 -1.05 -10.43 -12.92
C THR A 47 -0.93 -11.88 -13.39
N ARG A 48 -0.18 -12.13 -14.47
CA ARG A 48 0.09 -13.47 -14.98
C ARG A 48 0.78 -14.35 -13.93
N ALA A 49 1.78 -13.82 -13.21
CA ALA A 49 2.49 -14.56 -12.16
C ALA A 49 1.55 -15.02 -11.03
N ILE A 50 0.66 -14.13 -10.56
CA ILE A 50 -0.37 -14.47 -9.56
C ILE A 50 -1.34 -15.52 -10.10
N GLU A 51 -1.85 -15.35 -11.33
CA GLU A 51 -2.77 -16.30 -11.96
C GLU A 51 -2.17 -17.69 -12.13
N MET A 52 -0.95 -17.78 -12.63
CA MET A 52 -0.23 -19.05 -12.78
C MET A 52 -0.03 -19.72 -11.43
N SER A 53 0.38 -18.95 -10.43
CA SER A 53 0.63 -19.45 -9.06
C SER A 53 -0.66 -19.93 -8.40
N SER A 54 -1.78 -19.21 -8.61
CA SER A 54 -3.08 -19.60 -8.05
C SER A 54 -3.61 -20.91 -8.64
N LYS A 55 -3.32 -21.17 -9.93
CA LYS A 55 -3.72 -22.41 -10.63
C LYS A 55 -3.05 -23.67 -10.04
N VAL A 56 -1.83 -23.55 -9.52
CA VAL A 56 -1.12 -24.65 -8.86
C VAL A 56 -1.38 -24.74 -7.35
N GLY A 57 -2.37 -23.98 -6.85
CA GLY A 57 -2.83 -24.06 -5.46
C GLY A 57 -2.16 -23.11 -4.48
N LEU A 58 -1.26 -22.24 -4.91
CA LEU A 58 -0.73 -21.18 -4.06
C LEU A 58 -1.80 -20.11 -3.82
N LYS A 59 -2.05 -19.75 -2.56
CA LYS A 59 -3.16 -18.87 -2.17
C LYS A 59 -2.75 -17.66 -1.35
N ASP A 60 -1.56 -17.69 -0.77
CA ASP A 60 -1.05 -16.63 0.10
C ASP A 60 0.10 -15.89 -0.60
N PHE A 61 -0.14 -14.65 -0.94
CA PHE A 61 0.81 -13.79 -1.64
C PHE A 61 1.10 -12.51 -0.85
N SER A 62 2.24 -11.91 -1.14
CA SER A 62 2.53 -10.55 -0.68
C SER A 62 3.40 -9.81 -1.68
N ASN A 63 3.43 -8.49 -1.57
CA ASN A 63 4.32 -7.64 -2.35
C ASN A 63 4.74 -6.39 -1.57
N TYR A 64 5.84 -5.82 -1.98
CA TYR A 64 6.20 -4.45 -1.68
C TYR A 64 5.80 -3.58 -2.85
N LEU A 65 5.22 -2.41 -2.57
CA LEU A 65 4.82 -1.42 -3.56
C LEU A 65 5.61 -0.15 -3.32
N LEU A 66 6.69 0.03 -4.06
CA LEU A 66 7.50 1.24 -3.95
C LEU A 66 6.70 2.45 -4.43
N TYR A 67 6.68 3.53 -3.67
CA TYR A 67 6.07 4.79 -4.05
C TYR A 67 6.97 5.97 -3.70
N ASN A 68 6.68 7.15 -4.22
CA ASN A 68 7.49 8.35 -4.02
C ASN A 68 8.85 8.29 -4.73
N PHE A 69 8.91 7.65 -5.90
CA PHE A 69 10.12 7.60 -6.74
C PHE A 69 9.88 8.32 -8.06
N ASP A 70 9.75 7.60 -9.15
CA ASP A 70 9.50 8.09 -10.50
C ASP A 70 8.06 7.76 -10.94
N ASP A 71 7.27 7.26 -10.01
CA ASP A 71 5.88 6.90 -10.17
C ASP A 71 4.97 8.10 -9.89
N HIS A 72 3.79 8.10 -10.51
CA HIS A 72 2.71 9.01 -10.15
C HIS A 72 1.91 8.47 -8.94
N PRO A 73 1.29 9.33 -8.12
CA PRO A 73 0.40 8.88 -7.05
C PRO A 73 -0.67 7.89 -7.52
N ASP A 74 -1.21 8.10 -8.72
CA ASP A 74 -2.20 7.26 -9.35
C ASP A 74 -1.69 5.82 -9.59
N ASP A 75 -0.40 5.66 -9.90
CA ASP A 75 0.21 4.34 -10.10
C ASP A 75 0.16 3.50 -8.81
N LEU A 76 0.30 4.13 -7.64
CA LEU A 76 0.14 3.45 -6.36
C LEU A 76 -1.29 2.97 -6.17
N TYR A 77 -2.27 3.84 -6.44
CA TYR A 77 -3.70 3.49 -6.36
C TYR A 77 -4.04 2.31 -7.27
N HIS A 78 -3.63 2.37 -8.54
CA HIS A 78 -3.89 1.30 -9.50
C HIS A 78 -3.24 -0.02 -9.10
N ARG A 79 -2.00 -0.01 -8.65
CA ARG A 79 -1.32 -1.24 -8.18
C ARG A 79 -2.00 -1.86 -6.95
N LEU A 80 -2.46 -1.06 -6.02
CA LEU A 80 -3.24 -1.53 -4.87
C LEU A 80 -4.59 -2.11 -5.30
N ARG A 81 -5.29 -1.43 -6.22
CA ARG A 81 -6.58 -1.86 -6.76
C ARG A 81 -6.47 -3.19 -7.49
N ILE A 82 -5.46 -3.35 -8.35
CA ILE A 82 -5.16 -4.61 -9.03
C ILE A 82 -5.02 -5.77 -8.03
N ASN A 83 -4.31 -5.55 -6.92
CA ASN A 83 -4.16 -6.59 -5.90
C ASN A 83 -5.49 -7.00 -5.25
N VAL A 84 -6.35 -6.03 -4.96
CA VAL A 84 -7.67 -6.30 -4.38
C VAL A 84 -8.57 -7.03 -5.37
N GLU A 85 -8.59 -6.59 -6.63
CA GLU A 85 -9.35 -7.24 -7.72
C GLU A 85 -8.87 -8.67 -7.98
N LEU A 86 -7.56 -8.92 -7.94
CA LEU A 86 -6.99 -10.26 -8.03
C LEU A 86 -7.39 -11.14 -6.83
N CYS A 87 -7.45 -10.59 -5.63
CA CYS A 87 -7.93 -11.32 -4.46
C CYS A 87 -9.36 -11.83 -4.66
N ASP A 88 -10.25 -10.96 -5.13
CA ASP A 88 -11.66 -11.29 -5.31
C ASP A 88 -11.84 -12.26 -6.49
N ARG A 89 -11.20 -12.00 -7.63
CA ARG A 89 -11.33 -12.80 -8.85
C ARG A 89 -10.78 -14.22 -8.71
N LEU A 90 -9.64 -14.39 -8.03
CA LEU A 90 -8.94 -15.67 -7.91
C LEU A 90 -9.16 -16.37 -6.57
N ASN A 91 -9.90 -15.76 -5.66
CA ASN A 91 -10.08 -16.23 -4.28
C ASN A 91 -8.73 -16.54 -3.60
N VAL A 92 -7.85 -15.55 -3.62
CA VAL A 92 -6.52 -15.60 -3.00
C VAL A 92 -6.36 -14.49 -1.96
N SER A 93 -5.29 -14.53 -1.20
CA SER A 93 -4.92 -13.45 -0.28
C SER A 93 -3.63 -12.79 -0.76
N ILE A 94 -3.68 -11.50 -1.08
CA ILE A 94 -2.51 -10.70 -1.40
C ILE A 94 -2.39 -9.60 -0.35
N TYR A 95 -1.25 -9.54 0.32
CA TYR A 95 -0.94 -8.49 1.27
C TYR A 95 0.08 -7.54 0.68
N SER A 96 -0.32 -6.29 0.50
CA SER A 96 0.53 -5.24 -0.06
C SER A 96 1.15 -4.40 1.06
N PHE A 97 2.43 -4.11 0.91
CA PHE A 97 3.20 -3.25 1.81
C PHE A 97 3.72 -2.04 1.04
N PRO A 98 2.96 -0.93 0.98
CA PRO A 98 3.46 0.29 0.38
C PRO A 98 4.68 0.80 1.12
N MET A 99 5.78 1.01 0.41
CA MET A 99 7.04 1.46 0.95
C MET A 99 7.45 2.78 0.31
N LYS A 100 7.65 3.80 1.13
CA LYS A 100 8.16 5.08 0.65
C LYS A 100 9.61 4.92 0.19
N TYR A 101 9.88 5.26 -1.07
CA TYR A 101 11.24 5.35 -1.57
C TYR A 101 11.99 6.51 -0.91
N HIS A 102 13.25 6.27 -0.62
CA HIS A 102 14.26 7.27 -0.33
C HIS A 102 15.60 6.80 -0.93
N PRO A 103 16.43 7.71 -1.46
CA PRO A 103 17.72 7.36 -2.02
C PRO A 103 18.60 6.67 -0.97
N ILE A 104 19.30 5.63 -1.40
CA ILE A 104 20.36 5.00 -0.62
C ILE A 104 21.67 5.52 -1.20
N ARG A 105 22.39 6.35 -0.45
CA ARG A 105 23.73 6.78 -0.86
C ARG A 105 24.72 5.63 -0.73
N ARG A 106 25.68 5.58 -1.65
CA ARG A 106 26.82 4.66 -1.54
C ARG A 106 27.69 5.07 -0.36
N THR A 107 28.40 4.13 0.24
CA THR A 107 29.26 4.31 1.40
C THR A 107 30.40 5.32 1.19
N GLU A 108 30.73 5.64 -0.06
CA GLU A 108 31.75 6.61 -0.46
C GLU A 108 31.31 8.08 -0.24
N ASP A 109 30.00 8.33 -0.08
CA ASP A 109 29.40 9.66 0.09
C ASP A 109 28.89 9.88 1.55
N MET A 110 29.37 9.09 2.51
CA MET A 110 28.79 9.01 3.87
C MET A 110 29.10 10.19 4.80
N ASP A 111 29.79 11.23 4.35
CA ASP A 111 30.07 12.43 5.16
C ASP A 111 28.89 13.41 5.28
N GLU A 112 27.78 13.17 4.58
CA GLU A 112 26.56 13.97 4.72
C GLU A 112 25.46 13.23 5.46
N ASP A 113 24.83 13.95 6.38
CA ASP A 113 23.77 13.51 7.30
C ASP A 113 22.71 12.62 6.63
N TYR A 114 22.63 11.37 7.06
CA TYR A 114 21.67 10.35 6.63
C TYR A 114 20.20 10.81 6.76
N SER A 115 19.94 11.88 7.52
CA SER A 115 18.61 12.48 7.71
C SER A 115 18.05 13.08 6.43
N HIS A 116 18.88 13.65 5.55
CA HIS A 116 18.46 14.30 4.32
C HIS A 116 17.81 13.34 3.30
N ASN A 117 18.19 12.07 3.31
CA ASN A 117 17.61 11.08 2.38
C ASN A 117 16.17 10.72 2.72
N ARG A 118 15.76 10.88 3.99
CA ARG A 118 14.37 10.62 4.43
C ARG A 118 13.41 11.72 3.97
N ASP A 119 13.92 12.92 3.70
CA ASP A 119 13.17 14.06 3.20
C ASP A 119 12.97 14.06 1.67
N TYR A 120 13.50 13.04 0.99
CA TYR A 120 13.32 12.90 -0.45
C TYR A 120 11.83 12.88 -0.81
N ILE A 121 11.52 13.66 -1.84
CA ILE A 121 10.19 13.72 -2.45
C ILE A 121 10.36 13.48 -3.95
N GLY A 122 9.68 12.47 -4.46
CA GLY A 122 9.69 12.12 -5.88
C GLY A 122 9.08 13.23 -6.75
N LYS A 123 9.44 13.24 -8.02
CA LYS A 123 9.08 14.30 -8.99
C LYS A 123 7.58 14.62 -9.03
N TYR A 124 6.72 13.61 -8.89
CA TYR A 124 5.26 13.74 -8.99
C TYR A 124 4.57 13.72 -7.64
N TRP A 125 5.35 13.68 -6.55
CA TRP A 125 4.89 13.61 -5.18
C TRP A 125 5.05 14.96 -4.47
N ASN A 126 4.35 15.12 -3.37
CA ASN A 126 4.55 16.20 -2.42
C ASN A 126 4.38 15.71 -0.99
N ARG A 127 4.77 16.53 -0.01
CA ARG A 127 4.71 16.16 1.42
C ARG A 127 3.29 15.83 1.88
N LYS A 128 2.29 16.53 1.33
CA LYS A 128 0.89 16.34 1.70
C LYS A 128 0.39 14.96 1.27
N TYR A 129 0.66 14.57 0.02
CA TYR A 129 0.32 13.25 -0.52
C TYR A 129 0.98 12.12 0.25
N ILE A 130 2.27 12.26 0.54
CA ILE A 130 3.02 11.27 1.33
C ILE A 130 2.40 11.12 2.72
N ARG A 131 2.06 12.24 3.39
CA ARG A 131 1.41 12.20 4.70
C ARG A 131 0.03 11.57 4.67
N ALA A 132 -0.76 11.86 3.64
CA ALA A 132 -2.07 11.25 3.45
C ALA A 132 -1.97 9.72 3.34
N ILE A 133 -1.06 9.21 2.50
CA ILE A 133 -0.79 7.77 2.40
C ILE A 133 -0.32 7.20 3.74
N GLN A 134 0.63 7.85 4.41
CA GLN A 134 1.12 7.41 5.72
C GLN A 134 0.01 7.36 6.79
N ALA A 135 -0.92 8.32 6.79
CA ALA A 135 -2.06 8.32 7.71
C ALA A 135 -2.94 7.08 7.52
N VAL A 136 -3.21 6.68 6.26
CA VAL A 136 -3.92 5.42 5.97
C VAL A 136 -3.11 4.23 6.43
N LEU A 137 -1.81 4.17 6.09
CA LEU A 137 -0.94 3.05 6.43
C LEU A 137 -0.75 2.87 7.94
N ASN A 138 -0.71 3.95 8.71
CA ASN A 138 -0.62 3.88 10.17
C ASN A 138 -1.82 3.16 10.78
N SER A 139 -3.03 3.40 10.26
CA SER A 139 -4.25 2.71 10.72
C SER A 139 -4.27 1.22 10.38
N THR A 140 -3.56 0.81 9.35
CA THR A 140 -3.46 -0.58 8.87
C THR A 140 -2.17 -1.29 9.28
N LYS A 141 -1.33 -0.66 10.10
CA LYS A 141 0.01 -1.15 10.46
C LYS A 141 0.90 -1.39 9.23
N GLY A 142 0.81 -0.50 8.24
CA GLY A 142 1.59 -0.55 7.00
C GLY A 142 1.19 -1.63 6.01
N LYS A 143 0.03 -2.28 6.20
CA LYS A 143 -0.36 -3.45 5.42
C LYS A 143 -1.76 -3.27 4.82
N ILE A 144 -1.87 -3.45 3.52
CA ILE A 144 -3.14 -3.47 2.81
C ILE A 144 -3.46 -4.93 2.44
N GLY A 145 -4.54 -5.44 2.99
CA GLY A 145 -4.99 -6.82 2.76
C GLY A 145 -6.09 -6.91 1.71
N LYS A 146 -6.64 -8.11 1.61
CA LYS A 146 -7.81 -8.39 0.77
C LYS A 146 -9.06 -7.67 1.31
N GLY A 147 -9.96 -7.35 0.40
CA GLY A 147 -11.27 -6.79 0.73
C GLY A 147 -11.53 -5.49 0.00
N THR A 148 -12.29 -5.57 -1.08
CA THR A 148 -12.65 -4.43 -1.94
C THR A 148 -13.33 -3.33 -1.13
N SER A 149 -14.26 -3.66 -0.25
CA SER A 149 -14.97 -2.67 0.57
C SER A 149 -14.02 -1.89 1.50
N PHE A 150 -13.03 -2.57 2.09
CA PHE A 150 -12.03 -1.89 2.90
C PHE A 150 -11.14 -0.98 2.05
N PHE A 151 -10.68 -1.47 0.89
CA PHE A 151 -9.86 -0.68 -0.03
C PHE A 151 -10.60 0.59 -0.49
N MET A 152 -11.84 0.45 -0.94
CA MET A 152 -12.67 1.57 -1.37
C MET A 152 -12.85 2.62 -0.26
N LYS A 153 -13.11 2.17 0.97
CA LYS A 153 -13.18 3.09 2.13
C LYS A 153 -11.84 3.74 2.44
N ALA A 154 -10.73 3.00 2.33
CA ALA A 154 -9.41 3.49 2.72
C ALA A 154 -8.81 4.45 1.68
N PHE A 155 -8.97 4.17 0.40
CA PHE A 155 -8.31 4.88 -0.70
C PHE A 155 -9.27 5.56 -1.69
N GLY A 156 -10.57 5.31 -1.59
CA GLY A 156 -11.59 5.80 -2.50
C GLY A 156 -12.05 4.74 -3.51
N GLU A 157 -13.27 4.86 -4.01
CA GLU A 157 -13.86 3.96 -4.99
C GLU A 157 -13.28 4.16 -6.40
N ASN A 158 -12.79 5.36 -6.66
CA ASN A 158 -12.22 5.77 -7.93
C ASN A 158 -11.05 6.75 -7.72
N ILE A 159 -10.39 7.10 -8.82
CA ILE A 159 -9.20 7.95 -8.78
C ILE A 159 -9.51 9.38 -8.28
N GLU A 160 -10.72 9.87 -8.52
CA GLU A 160 -11.13 11.20 -8.08
C GLU A 160 -11.28 11.26 -6.55
N GLU A 161 -11.83 10.23 -5.95
CA GLU A 161 -11.91 10.11 -4.49
C GLU A 161 -10.55 9.91 -3.86
N TYR A 162 -9.67 9.15 -4.53
CA TYR A 162 -8.28 9.03 -4.11
C TYR A 162 -7.56 10.38 -4.12
N HIS A 163 -7.76 11.21 -5.15
CA HIS A 163 -7.20 12.56 -5.16
C HIS A 163 -7.77 13.43 -4.03
N LYS A 164 -9.05 13.33 -3.73
CA LYS A 164 -9.64 14.02 -2.56
C LYS A 164 -8.99 13.56 -1.26
N LEU A 165 -8.71 12.25 -1.12
CA LEU A 165 -7.97 11.71 0.03
C LEU A 165 -6.57 12.31 0.12
N LEU A 166 -5.81 12.38 -0.98
CA LEU A 166 -4.46 12.94 -1.00
C LEU A 166 -4.43 14.42 -0.60
N GLU A 167 -5.51 15.15 -0.89
CA GLU A 167 -5.67 16.56 -0.52
C GLU A 167 -6.29 16.78 0.88
N MET A 168 -6.72 15.70 1.54
CA MET A 168 -7.35 15.77 2.85
C MET A 168 -6.32 16.05 3.97
N PRO A 169 -6.65 16.85 4.98
CA PRO A 169 -5.82 16.97 6.18
C PRO A 169 -5.63 15.62 6.88
N GLU A 170 -4.44 15.36 7.38
CA GLU A 170 -4.10 14.08 8.03
C GLU A 170 -5.07 13.71 9.17
N THR A 171 -5.44 14.67 10.00
CA THR A 171 -6.43 14.48 11.08
C THR A 171 -7.79 14.03 10.54
N MET A 172 -8.22 14.57 9.40
CA MET A 172 -9.47 14.18 8.76
C MET A 172 -9.40 12.74 8.23
N ILE A 173 -8.26 12.33 7.69
CA ILE A 173 -8.05 10.95 7.22
C ILE A 173 -8.15 9.98 8.39
N ILE A 174 -7.51 10.29 9.53
CA ILE A 174 -7.47 9.43 10.70
C ILE A 174 -8.87 9.29 11.33
N TYR A 175 -9.61 10.38 11.43
CA TYR A 175 -10.88 10.41 12.14
C TYR A 175 -12.12 10.34 11.23
N ARG A 176 -11.98 10.20 9.90
CA ARG A 176 -13.10 10.24 8.96
C ARG A 176 -14.23 9.27 9.30
N TYR A 177 -13.92 8.06 9.77
CA TYR A 177 -14.94 7.10 10.19
C TYR A 177 -15.63 7.49 11.47
N PHE A 178 -14.96 8.19 12.37
CA PHE A 178 -15.55 8.75 13.57
C PHE A 178 -16.50 9.90 13.20
N PHE A 179 -16.13 10.74 12.26
CA PHE A 179 -17.00 11.81 11.76
C PHE A 179 -18.19 11.26 10.99
N GLU A 180 -18.00 10.22 10.19
CA GLU A 180 -19.07 9.50 9.50
C GLU A 180 -20.06 8.92 10.50
N TRP A 181 -19.59 8.26 11.55
CA TRP A 181 -20.40 7.73 12.64
C TRP A 181 -21.18 8.82 13.39
N LEU A 182 -20.63 10.00 13.56
CA LEU A 182 -21.32 11.16 14.14
C LEU A 182 -22.32 11.82 13.18
N GLY A 183 -22.45 11.35 11.92
CA GLY A 183 -23.30 11.98 10.91
C GLY A 183 -22.75 13.32 10.40
N LEU A 184 -21.46 13.57 10.56
CA LEU A 184 -20.81 14.83 10.20
C LEU A 184 -20.20 14.73 8.79
N GLU A 185 -21.06 14.58 7.80
CA GLU A 185 -20.62 14.62 6.40
C GLU A 185 -20.19 16.02 5.98
N ASN A 186 -19.12 16.12 5.18
CA ASN A 186 -18.70 17.29 4.40
C ASN A 186 -18.73 18.67 5.12
N GLY A 187 -17.98 18.84 6.14
CA GLY A 187 -17.87 20.09 6.90
C GLY A 187 -17.55 19.88 8.37
N GLY A 188 -17.42 18.64 8.75
CA GLY A 188 -17.29 18.16 10.11
C GLY A 188 -16.19 18.78 10.97
N LYS A 189 -15.22 19.50 10.39
CA LYS A 189 -14.19 20.16 11.19
C LYS A 189 -14.77 21.26 12.06
N LYS A 190 -15.71 22.04 11.52
CA LYS A 190 -16.36 23.13 12.28
C LYS A 190 -17.33 22.56 13.32
N THR A 191 -18.10 21.57 12.94
CA THR A 191 -19.07 20.90 13.81
C THR A 191 -18.39 20.01 14.85
N ALA A 192 -17.28 19.33 14.52
CA ALA A 192 -16.49 18.58 15.49
C ALA A 192 -15.83 19.51 16.53
N ILE A 193 -15.38 20.70 16.15
CA ILE A 193 -14.87 21.72 17.07
C ILE A 193 -16.00 22.23 17.97
N GLU A 194 -17.20 22.40 17.45
CA GLU A 194 -18.37 22.82 18.24
C GLU A 194 -18.83 21.74 19.22
N ILE A 195 -18.77 20.44 18.85
CA ILE A 195 -19.19 19.32 19.69
C ILE A 195 -18.13 18.97 20.75
N LEU A 196 -16.84 19.02 20.39
CA LEU A 196 -15.75 18.61 21.28
C LEU A 196 -15.20 19.77 22.13
N GLY A 197 -15.67 21.00 21.88
CA GLY A 197 -15.15 22.22 22.49
C GLY A 197 -13.83 22.67 21.90
N ASN A 198 -13.61 23.98 21.88
CA ASN A 198 -12.42 24.62 21.26
C ASN A 198 -11.08 24.16 21.85
N ASP A 199 -11.06 23.63 23.06
CA ASP A 199 -9.82 23.35 23.82
C ASP A 199 -9.23 21.96 23.57
N SER A 200 -10.00 21.02 23.03
CA SER A 200 -9.54 19.61 22.88
C SER A 200 -8.76 19.35 21.58
N ILE A 201 -8.91 20.17 20.56
CA ILE A 201 -8.29 19.94 19.23
C ILE A 201 -6.98 20.70 19.06
N CYS A 202 -6.75 21.76 19.83
CA CYS A 202 -5.51 22.56 19.75
C CYS A 202 -4.30 21.94 20.47
N ASN A 203 -4.49 20.95 21.34
CA ASN A 203 -3.41 20.31 22.11
C ASN A 203 -2.88 18.99 21.53
N ALA A 204 -3.35 18.55 20.39
CA ALA A 204 -2.76 17.43 19.65
C ALA A 204 -1.76 17.96 18.60
N ARG A 205 -0.61 18.44 19.09
CA ARG A 205 0.58 18.74 18.27
C ARG A 205 1.60 17.60 18.39
#